data_de6b922634ad443415e91715b9ff83a7
#
_entry.id   de6b922634ad443415e91715b9ff83a7
#
_cell.length_a   1.000
_cell.length_b   1.000
_cell.length_c   1.000
_cell.angle_alpha   90.00
_cell.angle_beta   90.00
_cell.angle_gamma   90.00
#
_symmetry.space_group_name_H-M   'P 1'
#
loop_
_entity.id
_entity.type
_entity.pdbx_description
1 polymer ?
#
loop_
_entity_poly.entity_id
_entity_poly.type
_entity_poly.pdbx_seq_one_letter_code
_entity_poly.pdbx_strand_id
1 'polypeptide(L)'
;MAVKTNCNKNGTNYFRVSAVLGTDSKGKRILKEFYGKSKSEAEGKKREYLEGIKNGLNIDTKRVVLGELIHTWLFETIRVSDRIKPTTFEKYEGLYRNYVKDSPLYSIKLSELKALQVQRYYNGLSDLGKSRNFIENLNKLLKQFFNYAVDEGYLSKNPCLGKKIVIPGEKKPRKEVQHFSDEEIEILVSNLKDNRYRELILLSLGTGLRRGELLALTWEDIDLKNKIVKVNKSLAKVYIIAGDGSKERKQIIQVPKTRGSIREVSFPDNLTSIFKDIRIKQRRDRLKCGESYEVSDYVFTTSSGSLIDVTNLSHAWEHLLKKCKLPHKKFHALRHTFATKLFENEVALKTVSELLGHSSIDMTANTYTHVIPKQKSDAVEKLNYIFNL
;
A
#
# COMPACT_ATOMS: atom_id res chain seq x y z
N MET A 1 8.30 23.36 -60.76
CA MET A 1 7.22 22.48 -61.22
C MET A 1 6.35 22.11 -60.00
N ALA A 2 5.06 22.41 -60.03
CA ALA A 2 4.14 22.04 -58.94
C ALA A 2 3.98 20.50 -58.94
N VAL A 3 4.33 19.86 -57.84
CA VAL A 3 4.20 18.42 -57.68
C VAL A 3 2.71 18.08 -57.61
N LYS A 4 2.19 17.37 -58.63
CA LYS A 4 0.76 17.01 -58.72
C LYS A 4 0.35 16.12 -57.55
N THR A 5 -0.70 16.51 -56.83
CA THR A 5 -1.39 15.66 -55.84
C THR A 5 -1.94 14.41 -56.51
N ASN A 6 -1.90 13.27 -55.85
CA ASN A 6 -2.26 11.96 -56.44
C ASN A 6 -3.59 11.40 -55.90
N CYS A 7 -4.32 12.16 -55.06
CA CYS A 7 -5.60 11.74 -54.52
C CYS A 7 -6.51 12.94 -54.18
N ASN A 8 -7.78 12.85 -54.52
CA ASN A 8 -8.82 13.78 -54.07
C ASN A 8 -9.76 13.08 -53.12
N LYS A 9 -10.00 13.70 -51.98
CA LYS A 9 -10.92 13.19 -50.97
C LYS A 9 -11.81 14.33 -50.45
N ASN A 10 -13.11 14.20 -50.65
CA ASN A 10 -14.09 15.24 -50.30
C ASN A 10 -13.75 16.64 -50.85
N GLY A 11 -13.40 16.74 -52.14
CA GLY A 11 -13.05 18.02 -52.80
C GLY A 11 -11.66 18.58 -52.48
N THR A 12 -10.91 17.96 -51.58
CA THR A 12 -9.55 18.40 -51.20
C THR A 12 -8.50 17.48 -51.79
N ASN A 13 -7.47 18.07 -52.41
CA ASN A 13 -6.36 17.33 -53.01
C ASN A 13 -5.29 17.00 -51.97
N TYR A 14 -4.89 15.72 -51.93
CA TYR A 14 -3.86 15.19 -51.02
C TYR A 14 -2.77 14.44 -51.79
N PHE A 15 -1.60 14.31 -51.13
CA PHE A 15 -0.59 13.29 -51.46
C PHE A 15 -0.92 12.02 -50.71
N ARG A 16 -1.03 10.90 -51.41
CA ARG A 16 -1.27 9.58 -50.86
C ARG A 16 -0.02 8.72 -51.00
N VAL A 17 0.41 8.10 -49.90
CA VAL A 17 1.42 7.05 -49.88
C VAL A 17 0.85 5.82 -49.13
N SER A 18 1.29 4.63 -49.51
CA SER A 18 0.81 3.38 -48.91
C SER A 18 1.96 2.61 -48.23
N ALA A 19 1.64 1.81 -47.24
CA ALA A 19 2.50 0.79 -46.64
C ALA A 19 1.83 -0.57 -46.71
N VAL A 20 2.61 -1.62 -46.97
CA VAL A 20 2.18 -3.01 -46.85
C VAL A 20 2.38 -3.43 -45.42
N LEU A 21 1.33 -3.87 -44.72
CA LEU A 21 1.37 -4.29 -43.32
C LEU A 21 1.52 -5.81 -43.14
N GLY A 22 1.29 -6.57 -44.22
CA GLY A 22 1.31 -8.03 -44.23
C GLY A 22 0.41 -8.58 -45.32
N THR A 23 0.10 -9.86 -45.23
CA THR A 23 -0.87 -10.57 -46.08
C THR A 23 -1.97 -11.18 -45.21
N ASP A 24 -3.20 -11.14 -45.68
CA ASP A 24 -4.34 -11.83 -45.02
C ASP A 24 -4.24 -13.35 -45.18
N SER A 25 -5.16 -14.08 -44.53
CA SER A 25 -5.24 -15.56 -44.61
C SER A 25 -5.48 -16.12 -46.02
N LYS A 26 -5.82 -15.24 -46.99
CA LYS A 26 -6.04 -15.58 -48.41
C LYS A 26 -4.90 -15.13 -49.29
N GLY A 27 -3.74 -14.66 -48.73
CA GLY A 27 -2.58 -14.22 -49.47
C GLY A 27 -2.69 -12.80 -50.05
N LYS A 28 -3.75 -12.03 -49.76
CA LYS A 28 -3.92 -10.65 -50.24
C LYS A 28 -3.19 -9.67 -49.33
N ARG A 29 -2.46 -8.75 -49.94
CA ARG A 29 -1.69 -7.71 -49.24
C ARG A 29 -2.63 -6.78 -48.46
N ILE A 30 -2.35 -6.60 -47.18
CA ILE A 30 -3.03 -5.61 -46.32
C ILE A 30 -2.27 -4.28 -46.51
N LEU A 31 -2.96 -3.29 -47.08
CA LEU A 31 -2.40 -1.97 -47.37
C LEU A 31 -3.00 -0.94 -46.43
N LYS A 32 -2.17 -0.04 -45.90
CA LYS A 32 -2.59 1.19 -45.21
C LYS A 32 -2.17 2.41 -45.94
N GLU A 33 -3.09 3.34 -46.15
CA GLU A 33 -2.88 4.58 -46.87
C GLU A 33 -2.69 5.76 -45.92
N PHE A 34 -1.77 6.65 -46.25
CA PHE A 34 -1.46 7.86 -45.50
C PHE A 34 -1.64 9.08 -46.43
N TYR A 35 -2.33 10.10 -45.87
CA TYR A 35 -2.67 11.31 -46.60
C TYR A 35 -1.99 12.53 -45.98
N GLY A 36 -1.43 13.44 -46.80
CA GLY A 36 -0.83 14.69 -46.37
C GLY A 36 -1.08 15.79 -47.37
N LYS A 37 -1.01 17.05 -46.93
CA LYS A 37 -1.07 18.21 -47.83
C LYS A 37 0.21 18.36 -48.66
N SER A 38 1.29 17.73 -48.21
CA SER A 38 2.55 17.57 -48.96
C SER A 38 2.97 16.11 -49.01
N LYS A 39 3.86 15.75 -49.96
CA LYS A 39 4.45 14.40 -50.05
C LYS A 39 5.26 14.07 -48.79
N SER A 40 6.03 15.04 -48.30
CA SER A 40 6.82 14.90 -47.08
C SER A 40 5.94 14.63 -45.85
N GLU A 41 4.78 15.29 -45.72
CA GLU A 41 3.82 15.05 -44.65
C GLU A 41 3.23 13.64 -44.72
N ALA A 42 2.87 13.17 -45.91
CA ALA A 42 2.32 11.82 -46.09
C ALA A 42 3.36 10.73 -45.77
N GLU A 43 4.61 10.93 -46.23
CA GLU A 43 5.73 10.05 -45.90
C GLU A 43 6.13 10.11 -44.43
N GLY A 44 6.09 11.28 -43.81
CA GLY A 44 6.29 11.43 -42.36
C GLY A 44 5.29 10.62 -41.54
N LYS A 45 3.99 10.71 -41.87
CA LYS A 45 2.93 9.93 -41.24
C LYS A 45 3.13 8.43 -41.47
N LYS A 46 3.55 8.01 -42.68
CA LYS A 46 3.89 6.61 -42.96
C LYS A 46 5.05 6.11 -42.11
N ARG A 47 6.14 6.89 -42.01
CA ARG A 47 7.33 6.54 -41.23
C ARG A 47 6.99 6.42 -39.74
N GLU A 48 6.33 7.42 -39.18
CA GLU A 48 5.87 7.41 -37.76
C GLU A 48 5.02 6.18 -37.45
N TYR A 49 4.13 5.81 -38.36
CA TYR A 49 3.28 4.64 -38.25
C TYR A 49 4.09 3.33 -38.26
N LEU A 50 5.03 3.18 -39.19
CA LEU A 50 5.85 1.97 -39.29
C LEU A 50 6.85 1.85 -38.13
N GLU A 51 7.40 2.97 -37.67
CA GLU A 51 8.19 3.01 -36.43
C GLU A 51 7.37 2.62 -35.20
N GLY A 52 6.10 3.06 -35.13
CA GLY A 52 5.16 2.64 -34.09
C GLY A 52 4.97 1.12 -34.08
N ILE A 53 4.71 0.50 -35.25
CA ILE A 53 4.56 -0.96 -35.36
C ILE A 53 5.86 -1.67 -34.95
N LYS A 54 7.00 -1.21 -35.46
CA LYS A 54 8.33 -1.78 -35.16
C LYS A 54 8.64 -1.73 -33.66
N ASN A 55 8.12 -0.72 -32.96
CA ASN A 55 8.23 -0.53 -31.52
C ASN A 55 7.12 -1.25 -30.72
N GLY A 56 6.35 -2.14 -31.36
CA GLY A 56 5.30 -2.94 -30.71
C GLY A 56 4.01 -2.18 -30.36
N LEU A 57 3.79 -0.98 -30.93
CA LEU A 57 2.57 -0.23 -30.69
C LEU A 57 1.37 -0.90 -31.35
N ASN A 58 0.33 -1.17 -30.56
CA ASN A 58 -0.96 -1.63 -31.08
C ASN A 58 -1.67 -0.47 -31.77
N ILE A 59 -1.95 -0.59 -33.06
CA ILE A 59 -2.35 0.52 -33.94
C ILE A 59 -3.82 0.90 -33.83
N ASP A 60 -4.65 0.02 -33.30
CA ASP A 60 -6.07 0.33 -32.99
C ASP A 60 -6.24 1.24 -31.75
N THR A 61 -5.13 1.62 -31.12
CA THR A 61 -5.12 2.43 -29.88
C THR A 61 -5.54 3.90 -30.07
N LYS A 62 -5.73 4.37 -31.31
CA LYS A 62 -6.11 5.79 -31.57
C LYS A 62 -7.43 6.21 -30.93
N ARG A 63 -8.26 5.25 -30.49
CA ARG A 63 -9.56 5.49 -29.86
C ARG A 63 -9.57 5.18 -28.35
N VAL A 64 -8.54 4.52 -27.83
CA VAL A 64 -8.52 4.07 -26.45
C VAL A 64 -8.36 5.24 -25.49
N VAL A 65 -9.32 5.41 -24.62
CA VAL A 65 -9.40 6.46 -23.61
C VAL A 65 -8.71 5.99 -22.32
N LEU A 66 -7.93 6.86 -21.69
CA LEU A 66 -7.16 6.53 -20.48
C LEU A 66 -8.06 5.95 -19.38
N GLY A 67 -9.20 6.61 -19.12
CA GLY A 67 -10.09 6.21 -18.03
C GLY A 67 -10.76 4.85 -18.23
N GLU A 68 -11.04 4.46 -19.47
CA GLU A 68 -11.60 3.16 -19.81
C GLU A 68 -10.54 2.06 -19.66
N LEU A 69 -9.34 2.29 -20.17
CA LEU A 69 -8.28 1.28 -20.07
C LEU A 69 -7.79 1.08 -18.63
N ILE A 70 -7.68 2.14 -17.82
CA ILE A 70 -7.29 1.98 -16.40
C ILE A 70 -8.39 1.24 -15.62
N HIS A 71 -9.66 1.42 -15.96
CA HIS A 71 -10.76 0.64 -15.39
C HIS A 71 -10.61 -0.83 -15.73
N THR A 72 -10.48 -1.15 -17.03
CA THR A 72 -10.28 -2.52 -17.51
C THR A 72 -9.07 -3.17 -16.84
N TRP A 73 -7.92 -2.49 -16.84
CA TRP A 73 -6.71 -2.97 -16.14
C TRP A 73 -6.94 -3.25 -14.66
N LEU A 74 -7.62 -2.35 -13.95
CA LEU A 74 -7.91 -2.56 -12.52
C LEU A 74 -8.80 -3.78 -12.28
N PHE A 75 -9.88 -3.92 -13.05
CA PHE A 75 -10.88 -4.94 -12.78
C PHE A 75 -10.57 -6.30 -13.41
N GLU A 76 -9.92 -6.33 -14.59
CA GLU A 76 -9.62 -7.57 -15.29
C GLU A 76 -8.22 -8.12 -14.95
N THR A 77 -7.27 -7.24 -14.58
CA THR A 77 -5.88 -7.67 -14.33
C THR A 77 -5.51 -7.58 -12.84
N ILE A 78 -5.71 -6.40 -12.23
CA ILE A 78 -5.23 -6.17 -10.85
C ILE A 78 -6.11 -6.85 -9.82
N ARG A 79 -7.44 -6.81 -9.99
CA ARG A 79 -8.40 -7.42 -9.07
C ARG A 79 -8.21 -8.93 -8.92
N VAL A 80 -7.92 -9.61 -10.00
CA VAL A 80 -7.76 -11.08 -10.04
C VAL A 80 -6.33 -11.56 -9.75
N SER A 81 -5.39 -10.62 -9.61
CA SER A 81 -3.98 -10.95 -9.42
C SER A 81 -3.68 -11.39 -7.99
N ASP A 82 -3.13 -12.58 -7.80
CA ASP A 82 -2.64 -13.09 -6.51
C ASP A 82 -1.50 -12.25 -5.91
N ARG A 83 -0.82 -11.46 -6.75
CA ARG A 83 0.29 -10.57 -6.31
C ARG A 83 -0.23 -9.32 -5.60
N ILE A 84 -1.49 -8.95 -5.79
CA ILE A 84 -2.09 -7.74 -5.24
C ILE A 84 -3.05 -8.11 -4.11
N LYS A 85 -2.76 -7.63 -2.90
CA LYS A 85 -3.65 -7.86 -1.75
C LYS A 85 -4.97 -7.08 -1.91
N PRO A 86 -6.10 -7.61 -1.40
CA PRO A 86 -7.38 -6.90 -1.41
C PRO A 86 -7.31 -5.48 -0.84
N THR A 87 -6.52 -5.25 0.21
CA THR A 87 -6.26 -3.91 0.78
C THR A 87 -5.57 -2.95 -0.20
N THR A 88 -4.75 -3.46 -1.10
CA THR A 88 -4.07 -2.65 -2.12
C THR A 88 -5.03 -2.36 -3.27
N PHE A 89 -5.83 -3.36 -3.67
CA PHE A 89 -6.85 -3.17 -4.70
C PHE A 89 -7.91 -2.15 -4.28
N GLU A 90 -8.43 -2.25 -3.04
CA GLU A 90 -9.36 -1.27 -2.45
C GLU A 90 -8.78 0.16 -2.55
N LYS A 91 -7.50 0.32 -2.20
CA LYS A 91 -6.82 1.62 -2.31
C LYS A 91 -6.74 2.10 -3.77
N TYR A 92 -6.41 1.22 -4.70
CA TYR A 92 -6.27 1.56 -6.12
C TYR A 92 -7.62 1.92 -6.74
N GLU A 93 -8.66 1.13 -6.46
CA GLU A 93 -10.03 1.43 -6.88
C GLU A 93 -10.51 2.76 -6.33
N GLY A 94 -10.26 3.01 -5.04
CA GLY A 94 -10.62 4.28 -4.40
C GLY A 94 -9.92 5.48 -5.03
N LEU A 95 -8.64 5.36 -5.42
CA LEU A 95 -7.92 6.40 -6.14
C LEU A 95 -8.49 6.60 -7.55
N TYR A 96 -8.76 5.51 -8.26
CA TYR A 96 -9.39 5.56 -9.59
C TYR A 96 -10.76 6.24 -9.53
N ARG A 97 -11.66 5.72 -8.70
CA ARG A 97 -13.04 6.17 -8.60
C ARG A 97 -13.18 7.64 -8.21
N ASN A 98 -12.36 8.08 -7.24
CA ASN A 98 -12.49 9.44 -6.70
C ASN A 98 -11.64 10.48 -7.43
N TYR A 99 -10.59 10.07 -8.18
CA TYR A 99 -9.58 10.99 -8.70
C TYR A 99 -9.16 10.73 -10.15
N VAL A 100 -9.69 9.71 -10.81
CA VAL A 100 -9.41 9.47 -12.23
C VAL A 100 -10.70 9.47 -13.02
N LYS A 101 -11.75 8.78 -12.55
CA LYS A 101 -13.00 8.56 -13.25
C LYS A 101 -13.65 9.87 -13.72
N ASP A 102 -13.70 10.89 -12.86
CA ASP A 102 -14.31 12.19 -13.16
C ASP A 102 -13.26 13.31 -13.34
N SER A 103 -12.04 12.93 -13.69
CA SER A 103 -10.94 13.88 -13.88
C SER A 103 -10.73 14.25 -15.34
N PRO A 104 -10.03 15.38 -15.61
CA PRO A 104 -9.64 15.75 -16.97
C PRO A 104 -8.76 14.70 -17.67
N LEU A 105 -8.14 13.78 -16.91
CA LEU A 105 -7.34 12.70 -17.49
C LEU A 105 -8.20 11.59 -18.08
N TYR A 106 -9.43 11.39 -17.59
CA TYR A 106 -10.28 10.27 -17.98
C TYR A 106 -10.49 10.19 -19.50
N SER A 107 -10.88 11.30 -20.12
CA SER A 107 -11.23 11.38 -21.53
C SER A 107 -10.06 11.54 -22.48
N ILE A 108 -8.82 11.61 -21.97
CA ILE A 108 -7.64 11.74 -22.82
C ILE A 108 -7.39 10.43 -23.57
N LYS A 109 -7.26 10.49 -24.88
CA LYS A 109 -6.79 9.34 -25.68
C LYS A 109 -5.35 9.05 -25.36
N LEU A 110 -4.99 7.78 -25.19
CA LEU A 110 -3.63 7.39 -24.84
C LEU A 110 -2.60 7.84 -25.89
N SER A 111 -2.98 7.84 -27.16
CA SER A 111 -2.14 8.36 -28.26
C SER A 111 -1.81 9.87 -28.17
N GLU A 112 -2.62 10.63 -27.43
CA GLU A 112 -2.48 12.08 -27.26
C GLU A 112 -1.90 12.47 -25.89
N LEU A 113 -1.69 11.46 -25.01
CA LEU A 113 -1.26 11.69 -23.64
C LEU A 113 0.19 12.18 -23.56
N LYS A 114 0.39 13.30 -22.88
CA LYS A 114 1.71 13.89 -22.61
C LYS A 114 1.93 14.05 -21.11
N ALA A 115 3.19 13.95 -20.68
CA ALA A 115 3.58 14.17 -19.28
C ALA A 115 3.05 15.51 -18.71
N LEU A 116 3.01 16.57 -19.55
CA LEU A 116 2.50 17.87 -19.14
C LEU A 116 1.03 17.86 -18.69
N GLN A 117 0.18 17.01 -19.30
CA GLN A 117 -1.22 16.89 -18.91
C GLN A 117 -1.33 16.24 -17.53
N VAL A 118 -0.53 15.21 -17.25
CA VAL A 118 -0.43 14.59 -15.92
C VAL A 118 0.10 15.58 -14.89
N GLN A 119 1.13 16.38 -15.25
CA GLN A 119 1.67 17.42 -14.38
C GLN A 119 0.64 18.49 -14.04
N ARG A 120 -0.10 18.98 -15.03
CA ARG A 120 -1.18 19.99 -14.81
C ARG A 120 -2.26 19.45 -13.89
N TYR A 121 -2.60 18.16 -14.04
CA TYR A 121 -3.57 17.50 -13.16
C TYR A 121 -3.06 17.46 -11.71
N TYR A 122 -1.80 17.10 -11.49
CA TYR A 122 -1.22 17.09 -10.14
C TYR A 122 -1.13 18.49 -9.52
N ASN A 123 -0.79 19.49 -10.32
CA ASN A 123 -0.80 20.89 -9.86
C ASN A 123 -2.20 21.30 -9.40
N GLY A 124 -3.23 21.02 -10.20
CA GLY A 124 -4.64 21.30 -9.82
C GLY A 124 -5.07 20.56 -8.55
N LEU A 125 -4.62 19.31 -8.33
CA LEU A 125 -4.88 18.63 -7.07
C LEU A 125 -4.18 19.28 -5.87
N SER A 126 -2.98 19.80 -6.06
CA SER A 126 -2.25 20.57 -5.03
C SER A 126 -2.96 21.88 -4.72
N ASP A 127 -3.44 22.59 -5.74
CA ASP A 127 -4.20 23.85 -5.59
C ASP A 127 -5.52 23.61 -4.84
N LEU A 128 -6.12 22.42 -5.00
CA LEU A 128 -7.27 21.96 -4.22
C LEU A 128 -6.89 21.45 -2.80
N GLY A 129 -5.67 21.69 -2.33
CA GLY A 129 -5.22 21.36 -0.98
C GLY A 129 -4.88 19.88 -0.76
N LYS A 130 -4.75 19.06 -1.81
CA LYS A 130 -4.31 17.67 -1.64
C LYS A 130 -2.84 17.62 -1.25
N SER A 131 -2.52 16.79 -0.25
CA SER A 131 -1.16 16.68 0.25
C SER A 131 -0.22 16.04 -0.79
N ARG A 132 1.06 16.41 -0.75
CA ARG A 132 2.11 15.78 -1.56
C ARG A 132 2.09 14.25 -1.48
N ASN A 133 1.98 13.68 -0.27
CA ASN A 133 1.93 12.23 -0.07
C ASN A 133 0.72 11.58 -0.76
N PHE A 134 -0.42 12.28 -0.83
CA PHE A 134 -1.58 11.81 -1.57
C PHE A 134 -1.27 11.76 -3.07
N ILE A 135 -0.70 12.82 -3.65
CA ILE A 135 -0.33 12.90 -5.07
C ILE A 135 0.75 11.85 -5.40
N GLU A 136 1.72 11.61 -4.51
CA GLU A 136 2.70 10.52 -4.66
C GLU A 136 2.03 9.14 -4.75
N ASN A 137 0.98 8.89 -3.96
CA ASN A 137 0.23 7.63 -4.03
C ASN A 137 -0.55 7.49 -5.34
N LEU A 138 -1.17 8.57 -5.81
CA LEU A 138 -1.84 8.59 -7.11
C LEU A 138 -0.83 8.39 -8.26
N ASN A 139 0.32 9.05 -8.19
CA ASN A 139 1.41 8.87 -9.17
C ASN A 139 1.93 7.42 -9.19
N LYS A 140 2.01 6.74 -8.03
CA LYS A 140 2.38 5.32 -7.99
C LYS A 140 1.38 4.45 -8.75
N LEU A 141 0.08 4.69 -8.59
CA LEU A 141 -0.97 3.99 -9.33
C LEU A 141 -0.85 4.24 -10.83
N LEU A 142 -0.82 5.52 -11.24
CA LEU A 142 -0.72 5.89 -12.66
C LEU A 142 0.58 5.38 -13.30
N LYS A 143 1.69 5.37 -12.57
CA LYS A 143 2.96 4.84 -13.03
C LYS A 143 2.91 3.34 -13.34
N GLN A 144 2.23 2.55 -12.48
CA GLN A 144 2.00 1.13 -12.71
C GLN A 144 1.09 0.90 -13.92
N PHE A 145 0.01 1.64 -14.01
CA PHE A 145 -0.91 1.58 -15.15
C PHE A 145 -0.20 1.94 -16.47
N PHE A 146 0.59 3.02 -16.49
CA PHE A 146 1.31 3.39 -17.70
C PHE A 146 2.43 2.41 -18.08
N ASN A 147 3.03 1.70 -17.13
CA ASN A 147 3.92 0.59 -17.45
C ASN A 147 3.14 -0.52 -18.15
N TYR A 148 2.00 -0.94 -17.60
CA TYR A 148 1.11 -1.89 -18.27
C TYR A 148 0.72 -1.41 -19.68
N ALA A 149 0.34 -0.15 -19.83
CA ALA A 149 -0.02 0.40 -21.12
C ALA A 149 1.15 0.43 -22.13
N VAL A 150 2.40 0.49 -21.67
CA VAL A 150 3.60 0.34 -22.51
C VAL A 150 3.83 -1.13 -22.85
N ASP A 151 3.71 -2.04 -21.87
CA ASP A 151 3.93 -3.47 -22.08
C ASP A 151 2.90 -4.06 -23.06
N GLU A 152 1.66 -3.55 -23.03
CA GLU A 152 0.59 -3.93 -23.98
C GLU A 152 0.61 -3.14 -25.30
N GLY A 153 1.61 -2.27 -25.51
CA GLY A 153 1.75 -1.51 -26.75
C GLY A 153 0.76 -0.35 -26.94
N TYR A 154 0.05 0.08 -25.89
CA TYR A 154 -0.81 1.27 -25.94
C TYR A 154 -0.03 2.59 -25.90
N LEU A 155 1.16 2.56 -25.31
CA LEU A 155 2.07 3.71 -25.22
C LEU A 155 3.48 3.30 -25.62
N SER A 156 4.21 4.19 -26.28
CA SER A 156 5.63 3.96 -26.58
C SER A 156 6.53 4.14 -25.36
N LYS A 157 6.11 4.94 -24.38
CA LYS A 157 6.82 5.17 -23.11
C LYS A 157 5.90 5.71 -22.03
N ASN A 158 6.21 5.38 -20.80
CA ASN A 158 5.47 5.84 -19.65
C ASN A 158 5.71 7.34 -19.40
N PRO A 159 4.66 8.20 -19.42
CA PRO A 159 4.80 9.64 -19.20
C PRO A 159 5.21 10.02 -17.78
N CYS A 160 5.03 9.11 -16.81
CA CYS A 160 5.39 9.33 -15.40
C CYS A 160 6.81 8.88 -15.03
N LEU A 161 7.60 8.39 -15.98
CA LEU A 161 9.00 8.00 -15.74
C LEU A 161 9.97 9.17 -15.89
N GLY A 162 11.10 9.05 -15.17
CA GLY A 162 12.17 10.05 -15.19
C GLY A 162 11.81 11.32 -14.41
N LYS A 163 12.47 12.44 -14.78
CA LYS A 163 12.33 13.75 -14.11
C LYS A 163 11.19 14.61 -14.70
N LYS A 164 10.34 14.06 -15.58
CA LYS A 164 9.30 14.82 -16.29
C LYS A 164 8.13 15.22 -15.41
N ILE A 165 7.87 14.44 -14.36
CA ILE A 165 6.82 14.71 -13.37
C ILE A 165 7.46 15.17 -12.07
N VAL A 166 7.07 16.36 -11.63
CA VAL A 166 7.42 16.93 -10.34
C VAL A 166 6.19 16.85 -9.44
N ILE A 167 6.30 16.16 -8.32
CA ILE A 167 5.19 16.08 -7.36
C ILE A 167 5.10 17.41 -6.60
N PRO A 168 4.01 18.17 -6.75
CA PRO A 168 3.85 19.46 -6.10
C PRO A 168 3.64 19.32 -4.58
N GLY A 169 3.76 20.44 -3.88
CA GLY A 169 3.59 20.55 -2.44
C GLY A 169 4.87 20.29 -1.65
N GLU A 170 4.88 20.78 -0.43
CA GLU A 170 6.02 20.67 0.47
C GLU A 170 6.24 19.22 0.91
N LYS A 171 7.51 18.83 0.96
CA LYS A 171 7.93 17.58 1.59
C LYS A 171 7.96 17.84 3.11
N LYS A 172 6.81 17.61 3.76
CA LYS A 172 6.74 17.76 5.22
C LYS A 172 7.79 16.86 5.89
N PRO A 173 8.49 17.35 6.91
CA PRO A 173 9.37 16.51 7.72
C PRO A 173 8.56 15.32 8.26
N ARG A 174 9.23 14.19 8.44
CA ARG A 174 8.58 13.03 9.06
C ARG A 174 8.12 13.45 10.46
N LYS A 175 6.85 13.21 10.76
CA LYS A 175 6.35 13.42 12.13
C LYS A 175 7.11 12.48 13.06
N GLU A 176 7.49 12.97 14.21
CA GLU A 176 8.00 12.14 15.27
C GLU A 176 7.02 11.00 15.57
N VAL A 177 7.59 9.85 15.83
CA VAL A 177 6.82 8.66 16.11
C VAL A 177 6.24 8.77 17.51
N GLN A 178 4.93 8.74 17.60
CA GLN A 178 4.24 8.80 18.88
C GLN A 178 4.46 7.48 19.64
N HIS A 179 5.05 7.56 20.82
CA HIS A 179 5.17 6.48 21.79
C HIS A 179 4.63 6.93 23.14
N PHE A 180 4.46 6.04 24.09
CA PHE A 180 4.04 6.35 25.46
C PHE A 180 5.29 6.51 26.33
N SER A 181 5.31 7.57 27.19
CA SER A 181 6.31 7.71 28.25
C SER A 181 6.07 6.67 29.37
N ASP A 182 6.98 6.55 30.34
CA ASP A 182 6.82 5.64 31.46
C ASP A 182 5.62 5.99 32.31
N GLU A 183 5.39 7.26 32.58
CA GLU A 183 4.24 7.78 33.33
C GLU A 183 2.93 7.47 32.57
N GLU A 184 2.91 7.67 31.25
CA GLU A 184 1.75 7.34 30.42
C GLU A 184 1.46 5.84 30.39
N ILE A 185 2.51 4.98 30.40
CA ILE A 185 2.38 3.53 30.48
C ILE A 185 1.79 3.13 31.84
N GLU A 186 2.28 3.69 32.95
CA GLU A 186 1.74 3.43 34.28
C GLU A 186 0.27 3.81 34.40
N ILE A 187 -0.11 4.99 33.92
CA ILE A 187 -1.50 5.44 33.87
C ILE A 187 -2.34 4.49 33.01
N LEU A 188 -1.85 4.11 31.84
CA LEU A 188 -2.56 3.20 30.96
C LEU A 188 -2.77 1.84 31.62
N VAL A 189 -1.71 1.21 32.15
CA VAL A 189 -1.74 -0.14 32.73
C VAL A 189 -2.62 -0.20 33.98
N SER A 190 -2.56 0.81 34.85
CA SER A 190 -3.41 0.88 36.05
C SER A 190 -4.91 0.95 35.73
N ASN A 191 -5.27 1.55 34.58
CA ASN A 191 -6.66 1.62 34.11
C ASN A 191 -7.13 0.42 33.27
N LEU A 192 -6.30 -0.61 33.12
CA LEU A 192 -6.67 -1.83 32.35
C LEU A 192 -7.41 -2.89 33.18
N LYS A 193 -7.49 -2.81 34.51
CA LYS A 193 -7.96 -3.88 35.38
C LYS A 193 -9.28 -4.51 34.89
N ASP A 194 -10.26 -3.70 34.53
CA ASP A 194 -11.59 -4.16 34.08
C ASP A 194 -11.81 -3.93 32.57
N ASN A 195 -10.75 -3.67 31.83
CA ASN A 195 -10.85 -3.43 30.39
C ASN A 195 -10.91 -4.75 29.63
N ARG A 196 -11.93 -4.90 28.76
CA ARG A 196 -12.11 -6.13 27.96
C ARG A 196 -10.91 -6.46 27.06
N TYR A 197 -10.10 -5.47 26.68
CA TYR A 197 -8.92 -5.62 25.81
C TYR A 197 -7.60 -5.56 26.58
N ARG A 198 -7.65 -5.72 27.91
CA ARG A 198 -6.47 -5.66 28.80
C ARG A 198 -5.35 -6.56 28.28
N GLU A 199 -5.63 -7.83 28.09
CA GLU A 199 -4.64 -8.84 27.67
C GLU A 199 -4.05 -8.50 26.29
N LEU A 200 -4.88 -8.04 25.36
CA LEU A 200 -4.44 -7.65 24.01
C LEU A 200 -3.50 -6.43 24.06
N ILE A 201 -3.79 -5.43 24.89
CA ILE A 201 -2.98 -4.22 25.06
C ILE A 201 -1.64 -4.58 25.71
N LEU A 202 -1.64 -5.39 26.77
CA LEU A 202 -0.41 -5.83 27.44
C LEU A 202 0.47 -6.66 26.52
N LEU A 203 -0.10 -7.59 25.74
CA LEU A 203 0.64 -8.33 24.73
C LEU A 203 1.20 -7.43 23.63
N SER A 204 0.46 -6.39 23.22
CA SER A 204 0.99 -5.41 22.26
C SER A 204 2.20 -4.65 22.81
N LEU A 205 2.16 -4.24 24.08
CA LEU A 205 3.29 -3.58 24.73
C LEU A 205 4.50 -4.50 24.92
N GLY A 206 4.29 -5.77 25.24
CA GLY A 206 5.38 -6.70 25.53
C GLY A 206 5.93 -7.47 24.34
N THR A 207 5.31 -7.37 23.14
CA THR A 207 5.74 -8.08 21.92
C THR A 207 5.96 -7.18 20.73
N GLY A 208 5.44 -5.95 20.75
CA GLY A 208 5.50 -5.03 19.62
C GLY A 208 4.78 -5.51 18.37
N LEU A 209 3.89 -6.50 18.45
CA LEU A 209 3.13 -7.01 17.32
C LEU A 209 2.21 -5.93 16.72
N ARG A 210 2.03 -5.97 15.39
CA ARG A 210 1.04 -5.08 14.75
C ARG A 210 -0.37 -5.49 15.16
N ARG A 211 -1.29 -4.53 15.25
CA ARG A 211 -2.70 -4.80 15.61
C ARG A 211 -3.32 -5.96 14.84
N GLY A 212 -3.11 -6.00 13.52
CA GLY A 212 -3.64 -7.08 12.69
C GLY A 212 -2.96 -8.44 12.94
N GLU A 213 -1.68 -8.46 13.30
CA GLU A 213 -0.94 -9.65 13.70
C GLU A 213 -1.52 -10.21 15.01
N LEU A 214 -1.70 -9.35 16.04
CA LEU A 214 -2.31 -9.73 17.30
C LEU A 214 -3.70 -10.34 17.12
N LEU A 215 -4.57 -9.68 16.34
CA LEU A 215 -5.94 -10.15 16.13
C LEU A 215 -6.03 -11.43 15.29
N ALA A 216 -4.97 -11.80 14.58
CA ALA A 216 -4.89 -13.01 13.78
C ALA A 216 -4.20 -14.18 14.51
N LEU A 217 -3.66 -13.97 15.72
CA LEU A 217 -2.98 -15.02 16.47
C LEU A 217 -3.92 -16.18 16.78
N THR A 218 -3.44 -17.39 16.55
CA THR A 218 -4.08 -18.64 16.99
C THR A 218 -3.25 -19.30 18.08
N TRP A 219 -3.84 -20.23 18.81
CA TRP A 219 -3.16 -20.92 19.90
C TRP A 219 -1.97 -21.77 19.42
N GLU A 220 -1.97 -22.23 18.17
CA GLU A 220 -0.84 -22.93 17.54
C GLU A 220 0.38 -22.03 17.31
N ASP A 221 0.17 -20.70 17.23
CA ASP A 221 1.25 -19.72 17.08
C ASP A 221 1.98 -19.43 18.39
N ILE A 222 1.49 -19.95 19.55
CA ILE A 222 2.01 -19.62 20.88
C ILE A 222 2.76 -20.80 21.47
N ASP A 223 4.05 -20.66 21.62
CA ASP A 223 4.92 -21.61 22.35
C ASP A 223 5.18 -21.04 23.77
N LEU A 224 4.39 -21.48 24.73
CA LEU A 224 4.53 -21.04 26.12
C LEU A 224 5.79 -21.59 26.80
N LYS A 225 6.34 -22.72 26.34
CA LYS A 225 7.55 -23.34 26.89
C LYS A 225 8.79 -22.55 26.52
N ASN A 226 8.90 -22.21 25.24
CA ASN A 226 10.03 -21.45 24.70
C ASN A 226 9.77 -19.92 24.72
N LYS A 227 8.58 -19.48 25.14
CA LYS A 227 8.15 -18.06 25.22
C LYS A 227 8.26 -17.36 23.86
N ILE A 228 7.71 -17.99 22.83
CA ILE A 228 7.76 -17.52 21.44
C ILE A 228 6.35 -17.36 20.89
N VAL A 229 6.13 -16.27 20.18
CA VAL A 229 4.95 -16.02 19.31
C VAL A 229 5.40 -16.10 17.87
N LYS A 230 4.78 -16.98 17.08
CA LYS A 230 4.99 -17.08 15.62
C LYS A 230 4.06 -16.11 14.89
N VAL A 231 4.63 -15.20 14.14
CA VAL A 231 3.88 -14.20 13.36
C VAL A 231 3.90 -14.63 11.90
N ASN A 232 2.77 -15.17 11.43
CA ASN A 232 2.65 -15.76 10.09
C ASN A 232 1.37 -15.27 9.36
N LYS A 233 0.52 -14.47 10.01
CA LYS A 233 -0.75 -13.99 9.48
C LYS A 233 -1.14 -12.64 10.07
N SER A 234 -2.09 -11.97 9.45
CA SER A 234 -2.59 -10.66 9.90
C SER A 234 -4.04 -10.46 9.50
N LEU A 235 -4.87 -10.02 10.43
CA LEU A 235 -6.27 -9.64 10.17
C LEU A 235 -6.33 -8.24 9.55
N ALA A 236 -7.05 -8.13 8.46
CA ALA A 236 -7.37 -6.86 7.82
C ALA A 236 -8.88 -6.72 7.60
N LYS A 237 -9.40 -5.51 7.71
CA LYS A 237 -10.79 -5.18 7.36
C LYS A 237 -10.76 -4.38 6.07
N VAL A 238 -11.39 -4.90 5.02
CA VAL A 238 -11.30 -4.38 3.65
C VAL A 238 -12.66 -4.40 2.98
N TYR A 239 -12.84 -3.55 1.96
CA TYR A 239 -13.91 -3.74 1.00
C TYR A 239 -13.48 -4.74 -0.06
N ILE A 240 -14.19 -5.86 -0.14
CA ILE A 240 -14.12 -6.76 -1.30
C ILE A 240 -14.97 -6.14 -2.40
N ILE A 241 -14.33 -5.84 -3.52
CA ILE A 241 -14.96 -5.13 -4.64
C ILE A 241 -15.15 -6.13 -5.79
N ALA A 242 -16.39 -6.36 -6.16
CA ALA A 242 -16.73 -7.27 -7.26
C ALA A 242 -16.51 -6.62 -8.64
N GLY A 243 -16.61 -7.40 -9.71
CA GLY A 243 -16.44 -6.93 -11.09
C GLY A 243 -17.45 -5.86 -11.51
N ASP A 244 -18.65 -5.89 -10.95
CA ASP A 244 -19.71 -4.89 -11.15
C ASP A 244 -19.54 -3.61 -10.31
N GLY A 245 -18.46 -3.55 -9.50
CA GLY A 245 -18.18 -2.43 -8.60
C GLY A 245 -18.92 -2.48 -7.26
N SER A 246 -19.74 -3.49 -7.01
CA SER A 246 -20.38 -3.71 -5.69
C SER A 246 -19.33 -3.96 -4.62
N LYS A 247 -19.62 -3.53 -3.37
CA LYS A 247 -18.65 -3.53 -2.26
C LYS A 247 -19.22 -4.19 -1.03
N GLU A 248 -18.53 -5.18 -0.53
CA GLU A 248 -18.83 -5.82 0.72
C GLU A 248 -17.67 -5.64 1.71
N ARG A 249 -17.96 -5.19 2.93
CA ARG A 249 -16.93 -5.00 3.96
C ARG A 249 -16.70 -6.29 4.72
N LYS A 250 -15.50 -6.86 4.57
CA LYS A 250 -15.13 -8.14 5.21
C LYS A 250 -13.86 -8.01 6.06
N GLN A 251 -13.79 -8.82 7.10
CA GLN A 251 -12.56 -9.13 7.80
C GLN A 251 -11.92 -10.35 7.16
N ILE A 252 -10.68 -10.24 6.76
CA ILE A 252 -9.93 -11.31 6.09
C ILE A 252 -8.58 -11.53 6.76
N ILE A 253 -8.21 -12.80 6.89
CA ILE A 253 -6.86 -13.18 7.30
C ILE A 253 -5.96 -13.16 6.07
N GLN A 254 -4.83 -12.48 6.17
CA GLN A 254 -3.84 -12.38 5.10
C GLN A 254 -2.50 -12.94 5.56
N VAL A 255 -1.90 -13.79 4.74
CA VAL A 255 -0.51 -14.22 4.92
C VAL A 255 0.42 -13.08 4.51
N PRO A 256 1.57 -12.88 5.17
CA PRO A 256 2.58 -11.89 4.78
C PRO A 256 3.06 -12.10 3.34
N LYS A 257 3.39 -11.01 2.64
CA LYS A 257 3.89 -11.08 1.24
C LYS A 257 5.33 -11.60 1.13
N THR A 258 6.12 -11.43 2.18
CA THR A 258 7.56 -11.76 2.16
C THR A 258 7.91 -12.72 3.30
N ARG A 259 8.87 -13.61 3.05
CA ARG A 259 9.39 -14.52 4.09
C ARG A 259 9.91 -13.77 5.32
N GLY A 260 10.53 -12.59 5.14
CA GLY A 260 11.01 -11.75 6.24
C GLY A 260 9.90 -11.14 7.13
N SER A 261 8.64 -11.21 6.70
CA SER A 261 7.50 -10.82 7.54
C SER A 261 7.00 -11.95 8.43
N ILE A 262 7.37 -13.20 8.13
CA ILE A 262 7.17 -14.36 8.99
C ILE A 262 8.35 -14.35 9.95
N ARG A 263 8.06 -14.29 11.24
CA ARG A 263 9.07 -14.19 12.28
C ARG A 263 8.60 -14.81 13.59
N GLU A 264 9.55 -15.11 14.43
CA GLU A 264 9.33 -15.46 15.81
C GLU A 264 9.66 -14.27 16.71
N VAL A 265 8.80 -14.00 17.68
CA VAL A 265 8.98 -12.92 18.65
C VAL A 265 8.98 -13.52 20.04
N SER A 266 10.10 -13.39 20.74
CA SER A 266 10.18 -13.79 22.14
C SER A 266 9.39 -12.81 23.01
N PHE A 267 8.84 -13.31 24.12
CA PHE A 267 8.11 -12.49 25.07
C PHE A 267 8.60 -12.75 26.52
N PRO A 268 8.49 -11.72 27.40
CA PRO A 268 8.94 -11.84 28.80
C PRO A 268 8.03 -12.78 29.60
N ASP A 269 8.58 -13.34 30.66
CA ASP A 269 7.93 -14.33 31.54
C ASP A 269 6.56 -13.93 32.04
N ASN A 270 6.42 -12.68 32.41
CA ASN A 270 5.16 -12.11 32.92
C ASN A 270 3.98 -12.23 31.94
N LEU A 271 4.26 -12.33 30.62
CA LEU A 271 3.20 -12.53 29.62
C LEU A 271 2.67 -13.95 29.58
N THR A 272 3.38 -14.93 30.15
CA THR A 272 2.89 -16.32 30.24
C THR A 272 1.60 -16.41 31.03
N SER A 273 1.48 -15.68 32.15
CA SER A 273 0.24 -15.62 32.95
C SER A 273 -0.93 -15.01 32.15
N ILE A 274 -0.64 -13.99 31.33
CA ILE A 274 -1.66 -13.34 30.51
C ILE A 274 -2.26 -14.31 29.48
N PHE A 275 -1.46 -15.16 28.85
CA PHE A 275 -1.98 -16.20 27.95
C PHE A 275 -2.87 -17.21 28.69
N LYS A 276 -2.51 -17.57 29.94
CA LYS A 276 -3.34 -18.43 30.78
C LYS A 276 -4.69 -17.75 31.13
N ASP A 277 -4.65 -16.45 31.46
CA ASP A 277 -5.86 -15.67 31.75
C ASP A 277 -6.80 -15.61 30.56
N ILE A 278 -6.25 -15.43 29.33
CA ILE A 278 -7.03 -15.46 28.10
C ILE A 278 -7.73 -16.82 27.92
N ARG A 279 -7.04 -17.94 28.13
CA ARG A 279 -7.67 -19.28 28.04
C ARG A 279 -8.77 -19.46 29.06
N ILE A 280 -8.56 -19.01 30.29
CA ILE A 280 -9.58 -19.09 31.37
C ILE A 280 -10.80 -18.27 30.97
N LYS A 281 -10.58 -17.05 30.47
CA LYS A 281 -11.65 -16.17 30.00
C LYS A 281 -12.45 -16.78 28.85
N GLN A 282 -11.80 -17.34 27.84
CA GLN A 282 -12.47 -18.01 26.72
C GLN A 282 -13.30 -19.21 27.18
N ARG A 283 -12.78 -20.04 28.11
CA ARG A 283 -13.54 -21.15 28.68
C ARG A 283 -14.79 -20.66 29.42
N ARG A 284 -14.67 -19.59 30.23
CA ARG A 284 -15.79 -18.97 30.95
C ARG A 284 -16.83 -18.42 29.96
N ASP A 285 -16.40 -17.72 28.94
CA ASP A 285 -17.27 -17.15 27.91
C ASP A 285 -18.00 -18.26 27.13
N ARG A 286 -17.32 -19.36 26.79
CA ARG A 286 -17.93 -20.54 26.18
C ARG A 286 -19.01 -21.16 27.04
N LEU A 287 -18.76 -21.31 28.36
CA LEU A 287 -19.76 -21.85 29.30
C LEU A 287 -20.98 -20.92 29.41
N LYS A 288 -20.78 -19.59 29.34
CA LYS A 288 -21.90 -18.62 29.41
C LYS A 288 -22.75 -18.60 28.16
N CYS A 289 -22.12 -18.69 26.98
CA CYS A 289 -22.81 -18.61 25.69
C CYS A 289 -23.39 -19.95 25.22
N GLY A 290 -22.95 -21.08 25.80
CA GLY A 290 -23.41 -22.41 25.41
C GLY A 290 -23.24 -22.69 23.91
N GLU A 291 -24.29 -23.17 23.26
CA GLU A 291 -24.31 -23.50 21.84
C GLU A 291 -24.11 -22.28 20.90
N SER A 292 -24.40 -21.08 21.39
CA SER A 292 -24.20 -19.84 20.62
C SER A 292 -22.74 -19.39 20.56
N TYR A 293 -21.80 -20.11 21.19
CA TYR A 293 -20.39 -19.77 21.18
C TYR A 293 -19.72 -20.27 19.88
N GLU A 294 -19.16 -19.33 19.13
CA GLU A 294 -18.37 -19.65 17.94
C GLU A 294 -16.99 -20.21 18.35
N VAL A 295 -16.81 -21.52 18.20
CA VAL A 295 -15.54 -22.18 18.53
C VAL A 295 -14.50 -21.84 17.47
N SER A 296 -13.39 -21.22 17.89
CA SER A 296 -12.28 -20.85 17.02
C SER A 296 -10.94 -21.04 17.74
N ASP A 297 -9.87 -21.16 16.98
CA ASP A 297 -8.50 -21.29 17.52
C ASP A 297 -7.83 -19.93 17.79
N TYR A 298 -8.53 -18.81 17.57
CA TYR A 298 -7.97 -17.48 17.80
C TYR A 298 -7.71 -17.22 19.29
N VAL A 299 -6.58 -16.57 19.58
CA VAL A 299 -6.20 -16.14 20.93
C VAL A 299 -7.13 -15.02 21.41
N PHE A 300 -7.46 -14.09 20.53
CA PHE A 300 -8.33 -12.95 20.86
C PHE A 300 -9.68 -13.05 20.19
N THR A 301 -10.70 -13.29 20.99
CA THR A 301 -12.09 -13.41 20.54
C THR A 301 -13.01 -12.44 21.27
N THR A 302 -14.22 -12.26 20.76
CA THR A 302 -15.32 -11.64 21.49
C THR A 302 -15.83 -12.60 22.58
N SER A 303 -16.73 -12.15 23.42
CA SER A 303 -17.40 -13.02 24.39
C SER A 303 -18.24 -14.13 23.77
N SER A 304 -18.63 -13.99 22.50
CA SER A 304 -19.32 -15.03 21.71
C SER A 304 -18.37 -15.93 20.90
N GLY A 305 -17.05 -15.80 21.05
CA GLY A 305 -16.05 -16.61 20.32
C GLY A 305 -15.63 -16.06 18.96
N SER A 306 -16.35 -15.07 18.42
CA SER A 306 -16.08 -14.50 17.09
C SER A 306 -14.79 -13.64 17.06
N LEU A 307 -14.25 -13.41 15.86
CA LEU A 307 -13.14 -12.47 15.67
C LEU A 307 -13.48 -11.06 16.16
N ILE A 308 -12.55 -10.42 16.84
CA ILE A 308 -12.68 -9.02 17.26
C ILE A 308 -12.70 -8.10 16.02
N ASP A 309 -13.72 -7.26 15.90
CA ASP A 309 -13.80 -6.28 14.85
C ASP A 309 -12.74 -5.18 15.04
N VAL A 310 -11.94 -4.94 13.98
CA VAL A 310 -10.84 -3.98 13.98
C VAL A 310 -11.31 -2.55 14.30
N THR A 311 -12.53 -2.19 13.87
CA THR A 311 -13.10 -0.86 14.11
C THR A 311 -13.53 -0.72 15.57
N ASN A 312 -14.19 -1.77 16.13
CA ASN A 312 -14.61 -1.78 17.52
C ASN A 312 -13.40 -1.68 18.48
N LEU A 313 -12.30 -2.38 18.16
CA LEU A 313 -11.07 -2.22 18.94
C LEU A 313 -10.53 -0.78 18.85
N SER A 314 -10.59 -0.13 17.69
CA SER A 314 -10.12 1.25 17.54
C SER A 314 -10.95 2.23 18.38
N HIS A 315 -12.29 2.09 18.36
CA HIS A 315 -13.17 2.93 19.19
C HIS A 315 -12.98 2.68 20.68
N ALA A 316 -12.83 1.42 21.09
CA ALA A 316 -12.56 1.08 22.49
C ALA A 316 -11.20 1.63 22.96
N TRP A 317 -10.19 1.62 22.08
CA TRP A 317 -8.88 2.22 22.33
C TRP A 317 -8.97 3.73 22.54
N GLU A 318 -9.66 4.45 21.68
CA GLU A 318 -9.88 5.90 21.80
C GLU A 318 -10.64 6.25 23.09
N HIS A 319 -11.67 5.46 23.42
CA HIS A 319 -12.42 5.64 24.66
C HIS A 319 -11.52 5.41 25.90
N LEU A 320 -10.67 4.37 25.88
CA LEU A 320 -9.73 4.10 26.97
C LEU A 320 -8.75 5.28 27.18
N LEU A 321 -8.15 5.80 26.11
CA LEU A 321 -7.25 6.94 26.23
C LEU A 321 -7.94 8.17 26.82
N LYS A 322 -9.18 8.45 26.40
CA LYS A 322 -9.99 9.55 26.98
C LYS A 322 -10.25 9.33 28.47
N LYS A 323 -10.62 8.09 28.87
CA LYS A 323 -10.83 7.72 30.27
C LYS A 323 -9.56 7.93 31.12
N CYS A 324 -8.40 7.60 30.57
CA CYS A 324 -7.10 7.78 31.19
C CYS A 324 -6.61 9.25 31.15
N LYS A 325 -7.34 10.16 30.48
CA LYS A 325 -6.90 11.55 30.23
C LYS A 325 -5.55 11.63 29.49
N LEU A 326 -5.24 10.59 28.69
CA LEU A 326 -4.03 10.54 27.87
C LEU A 326 -4.26 11.19 26.50
N PRO A 327 -3.21 11.78 25.89
CA PRO A 327 -3.32 12.32 24.55
C PRO A 327 -3.68 11.24 23.54
N HIS A 328 -4.39 11.63 22.46
CA HIS A 328 -4.77 10.69 21.43
C HIS A 328 -3.54 10.15 20.70
N LYS A 329 -3.28 8.86 20.85
CA LYS A 329 -2.27 8.10 20.14
C LYS A 329 -2.93 6.89 19.48
N LYS A 330 -2.57 6.59 18.22
CA LYS A 330 -3.11 5.41 17.53
C LYS A 330 -2.67 4.13 18.24
N PHE A 331 -3.45 3.05 18.14
CA PHE A 331 -3.09 1.74 18.73
C PHE A 331 -1.66 1.29 18.36
N HIS A 332 -1.19 1.64 17.18
CA HIS A 332 0.18 1.35 16.72
C HIS A 332 1.28 2.02 17.58
N ALA A 333 0.94 3.03 18.37
CA ALA A 333 1.86 3.66 19.32
C ALA A 333 2.38 2.67 20.38
N LEU A 334 1.62 1.63 20.74
CA LEU A 334 2.08 0.55 21.64
C LEU A 334 3.31 -0.17 21.08
N ARG A 335 3.31 -0.48 19.79
CA ARG A 335 4.46 -1.06 19.11
C ARG A 335 5.65 -0.09 19.05
N HIS A 336 5.38 1.18 18.84
CA HIS A 336 6.45 2.19 18.90
C HIS A 336 7.04 2.30 20.30
N THR A 337 6.20 2.25 21.33
CA THR A 337 6.63 2.19 22.72
C THR A 337 7.52 0.99 22.99
N PHE A 338 7.11 -0.21 22.56
CA PHE A 338 7.94 -1.41 22.68
C PHE A 338 9.34 -1.20 22.06
N ALA A 339 9.40 -0.68 20.84
CA ALA A 339 10.67 -0.45 20.16
C ALA A 339 11.51 0.63 20.86
N THR A 340 10.90 1.74 21.30
CA THR A 340 11.59 2.81 22.03
C THR A 340 12.17 2.26 23.34
N LYS A 341 11.40 1.46 24.08
CA LYS A 341 11.87 0.84 25.33
C LYS A 341 13.04 -0.13 25.12
N LEU A 342 13.02 -0.89 24.01
CA LEU A 342 14.18 -1.72 23.66
C LEU A 342 15.42 -0.88 23.37
N PHE A 343 15.28 0.26 22.67
CA PHE A 343 16.40 1.17 22.42
C PHE A 343 16.90 1.84 23.69
N GLU A 344 16.00 2.28 24.57
CA GLU A 344 16.36 2.85 25.88
C GLU A 344 17.15 1.85 26.73
N ASN A 345 16.90 0.54 26.55
CA ASN A 345 17.67 -0.55 27.18
C ASN A 345 18.84 -1.05 26.33
N GLU A 346 19.38 -0.22 25.46
CA GLU A 346 20.60 -0.46 24.66
C GLU A 346 20.53 -1.69 23.72
N VAL A 347 19.33 -2.16 23.37
CA VAL A 347 19.17 -3.29 22.43
C VAL A 347 19.60 -2.86 21.03
N ALA A 348 20.43 -3.66 20.36
CA ALA A 348 20.97 -3.35 19.05
C ALA A 348 19.88 -3.13 18.00
N LEU A 349 20.06 -2.13 17.13
CA LEU A 349 19.14 -1.74 16.07
C LEU A 349 18.70 -2.93 15.19
N LYS A 350 19.62 -3.84 14.88
CA LYS A 350 19.33 -5.03 14.09
C LYS A 350 18.33 -5.95 14.80
N THR A 351 18.55 -6.23 16.08
CA THR A 351 17.66 -7.06 16.90
C THR A 351 16.24 -6.44 16.99
N VAL A 352 16.14 -5.13 17.24
CA VAL A 352 14.85 -4.45 17.26
C VAL A 352 14.16 -4.53 15.91
N SER A 353 14.91 -4.35 14.80
CA SER A 353 14.37 -4.46 13.44
C SER A 353 13.83 -5.85 13.14
N GLU A 354 14.51 -6.91 13.57
CA GLU A 354 14.10 -8.31 13.43
C GLU A 354 12.83 -8.61 14.24
N LEU A 355 12.79 -8.24 15.52
CA LEU A 355 11.61 -8.39 16.39
C LEU A 355 10.38 -7.67 15.80
N LEU A 356 10.58 -6.46 15.28
CA LEU A 356 9.52 -5.71 14.62
C LEU A 356 9.13 -6.31 13.26
N GLY A 357 9.98 -7.09 12.60
CA GLY A 357 9.76 -7.58 11.23
C GLY A 357 9.70 -6.42 10.23
N HIS A 358 10.68 -5.53 10.26
CA HIS A 358 10.87 -4.51 9.25
C HIS A 358 11.65 -5.09 8.06
N SER A 359 11.26 -4.74 6.85
CA SER A 359 11.88 -5.24 5.63
C SER A 359 13.29 -4.68 5.38
N SER A 360 13.66 -3.59 6.05
CA SER A 360 15.02 -3.05 6.07
C SER A 360 15.33 -2.40 7.41
N ILE A 361 16.61 -2.45 7.80
CA ILE A 361 17.13 -1.78 9.00
C ILE A 361 16.91 -0.27 8.90
N ASP A 362 17.01 0.32 7.71
CA ASP A 362 16.78 1.74 7.47
C ASP A 362 15.39 2.20 7.91
N MET A 363 14.40 1.32 7.79
CA MET A 363 13.04 1.63 8.26
C MET A 363 13.05 1.85 9.78
N THR A 364 13.74 1.01 10.53
CA THR A 364 13.88 1.14 11.99
C THR A 364 14.74 2.35 12.34
N ALA A 365 15.91 2.49 11.75
CA ALA A 365 16.81 3.60 11.97
C ALA A 365 16.13 4.96 11.73
N ASN A 366 15.47 5.11 10.58
CA ASN A 366 14.76 6.33 10.20
C ASN A 366 13.51 6.63 11.05
N THR A 367 12.95 5.61 11.72
CA THR A 367 11.76 5.76 12.57
C THR A 367 12.15 6.20 13.98
N TYR A 368 13.27 5.70 14.49
CA TYR A 368 13.73 5.93 15.88
C TYR A 368 15.00 6.77 15.95
N THR A 369 15.25 7.64 14.96
CA THR A 369 16.40 8.55 14.91
C THR A 369 16.55 9.45 16.13
N HIS A 370 15.46 9.76 16.83
CA HIS A 370 15.47 10.61 18.03
C HIS A 370 16.06 9.91 19.27
N VAL A 371 16.04 8.56 19.33
CA VAL A 371 16.59 7.78 20.45
C VAL A 371 18.08 7.47 20.24
N ILE A 372 18.51 7.27 18.98
CA ILE A 372 19.86 6.89 18.59
C ILE A 372 20.95 7.92 19.00
N PRO A 373 20.74 9.26 18.92
CA PRO A 373 21.76 10.25 19.32
C PRO A 373 22.19 10.13 20.77
N LYS A 374 21.24 9.90 21.70
CA LYS A 374 21.55 9.71 23.12
C LYS A 374 22.44 8.47 23.31
N GLN A 375 22.13 7.36 22.68
CA GLN A 375 22.95 6.13 22.72
C GLN A 375 24.38 6.37 22.20
N LYS A 376 24.54 7.23 21.18
CA LYS A 376 25.87 7.55 20.63
C LYS A 376 26.72 8.29 21.63
N SER A 377 26.15 9.28 22.34
CA SER A 377 26.85 10.00 23.41
C SER A 377 27.28 9.07 24.53
N ASP A 378 26.30 8.26 25.03
CA ASP A 378 26.56 7.33 26.14
C ASP A 378 27.60 6.25 25.76
N ALA A 379 27.59 5.82 24.47
CA ALA A 379 28.57 4.85 23.96
C ALA A 379 30.00 5.46 23.91
N VAL A 380 30.14 6.74 23.57
CA VAL A 380 31.47 7.40 23.58
C VAL A 380 31.95 7.63 24.99
N GLU A 381 31.07 8.01 25.92
CA GLU A 381 31.40 8.15 27.35
C GLU A 381 31.95 6.83 27.96
N LYS A 382 31.48 5.67 27.48
CA LYS A 382 32.02 4.36 27.89
C LYS A 382 33.53 4.17 27.56
N LEU A 383 34.11 5.00 26.69
CA LEU A 383 35.55 4.97 26.36
C LEU A 383 36.41 5.79 27.33
N ASN A 384 35.83 6.49 28.31
CA ASN A 384 36.56 7.29 29.25
C ASN A 384 37.63 6.50 30.03
N TYR A 385 37.43 5.17 30.21
CA TYR A 385 38.43 4.31 30.85
C TYR A 385 39.78 4.27 30.09
N ILE A 386 39.77 4.52 28.76
CA ILE A 386 41.00 4.54 27.96
C ILE A 386 41.86 5.78 28.31
N PHE A 387 41.22 6.86 28.78
CA PHE A 387 41.88 8.16 29.06
C PHE A 387 42.17 8.37 30.52
N ASN A 388 41.82 7.42 31.41
CA ASN A 388 42.25 7.43 32.80
C ASN A 388 43.71 6.90 32.88
N LEU A 389 44.69 7.79 32.52
CA LEU A 389 46.13 7.57 32.60
C LEU A 389 46.60 7.94 34.00
#